data_e9ae6c4c7d8e3bbd1a7b9514c8a72afd
#
_entry.id   e9ae6c4c7d8e3bbd1a7b9514c8a72afd
#
_cell.length_a   1.000
_cell.length_b   1.000
_cell.length_c   1.000
_cell.angle_alpha   90.00
_cell.angle_beta   90.00
_cell.angle_gamma   90.00
#
_symmetry.space_group_name_H-M   'P 1'
#
loop_
_entity.id
_entity.type
_entity.pdbx_description
1 polymer ?
#
loop_
_entity_poly.entity_id
_entity_poly.type
_entity_poly.pdbx_seq_one_letter_code
_entity_poly.pdbx_strand_id
1 'polypeptide(L)'
;MVDVFKNILVLAIAAVLTVAGGVSHAQTAWKPERNIEIIVGSSAGTGTDRTARLMQKIWQEQKALPVTTTVINKPGAGGAVAWAYLAPKAGDAHFLLVSSYNLVTNHITGRSNLTYTDFTPISLLISEYIGFAVKTDSPYKTMADLARALKED
;
A
#
# COMPACT_ATOMS: atom_id res chain seq x y z
N MET A 1 23.95 -31.27 52.95
CA MET A 1 24.21 -31.85 51.63
C MET A 1 23.06 -31.57 50.66
N VAL A 2 21.82 -31.69 51.06
CA VAL A 2 20.61 -31.45 50.23
C VAL A 2 20.50 -30.00 49.75
N ASP A 3 20.84 -29.01 50.59
CA ASP A 3 20.72 -27.58 50.25
C ASP A 3 21.77 -27.12 49.25
N VAL A 4 22.94 -27.71 49.28
CA VAL A 4 24.01 -27.40 48.30
C VAL A 4 23.61 -27.89 46.89
N PHE A 5 23.00 -29.08 46.80
CA PHE A 5 22.48 -29.60 45.51
C PHE A 5 21.34 -28.76 44.97
N LYS A 6 20.40 -28.31 45.81
CA LYS A 6 19.32 -27.40 45.39
C LYS A 6 19.87 -26.09 44.83
N ASN A 7 20.83 -25.47 45.48
CA ASN A 7 21.40 -24.21 45.04
C ASN A 7 22.19 -24.34 43.72
N ILE A 8 22.90 -25.47 43.54
CA ILE A 8 23.60 -25.77 42.27
C ILE A 8 22.58 -25.98 41.14
N LEU A 9 21.48 -26.69 41.40
CA LEU A 9 20.43 -26.93 40.41
C LEU A 9 19.72 -25.60 39.98
N VAL A 10 19.41 -24.73 40.94
CA VAL A 10 18.80 -23.43 40.67
C VAL A 10 19.75 -22.54 39.86
N LEU A 11 21.03 -22.52 40.18
CA LEU A 11 22.04 -21.77 39.41
C LEU A 11 22.21 -22.33 38.00
N ALA A 12 22.18 -23.64 37.82
CA ALA A 12 22.26 -24.26 36.50
C ALA A 12 21.01 -23.97 35.64
N ILE A 13 19.83 -23.97 36.21
CA ILE A 13 18.58 -23.59 35.50
C ILE A 13 18.57 -22.11 35.14
N ALA A 14 19.05 -21.23 36.04
CA ALA A 14 19.16 -19.79 35.76
C ALA A 14 20.17 -19.52 34.63
N ALA A 15 21.29 -20.24 34.57
CA ALA A 15 22.29 -20.12 33.52
C ALA A 15 21.75 -20.59 32.15
N VAL A 16 20.91 -21.62 32.09
CA VAL A 16 20.29 -22.12 30.87
C VAL A 16 19.22 -21.14 30.35
N LEU A 17 18.47 -20.50 31.25
CA LEU A 17 17.46 -19.50 30.88
C LEU A 17 18.08 -18.21 30.32
N THR A 18 19.28 -17.85 30.75
CA THR A 18 19.99 -16.64 30.19
C THR A 18 20.59 -16.89 28.81
N VAL A 19 20.92 -18.13 28.46
CA VAL A 19 21.43 -18.47 27.11
C VAL A 19 20.29 -18.60 26.09
N ALA A 20 19.06 -18.91 26.53
CA ALA A 20 17.86 -18.93 25.67
C ALA A 20 17.30 -17.54 25.34
N GLY A 21 17.87 -16.46 25.93
CA GLY A 21 17.55 -15.05 25.64
C GLY A 21 18.03 -14.64 24.26
N GLY A 22 17.20 -14.97 23.26
CA GLY A 22 17.05 -14.25 22.02
C GLY A 22 18.30 -13.93 21.21
N VAL A 23 18.63 -14.82 20.26
CA VAL A 23 19.18 -14.33 18.98
C VAL A 23 18.09 -13.52 18.32
N SER A 24 17.94 -12.24 18.71
CA SER A 24 17.17 -11.27 17.96
C SER A 24 17.89 -11.18 16.61
N HIS A 25 17.38 -11.88 15.61
CA HIS A 25 17.77 -11.67 14.23
C HIS A 25 17.30 -10.24 13.93
N ALA A 26 18.20 -9.27 14.08
CA ALA A 26 18.00 -7.97 13.49
C ALA A 26 17.79 -8.24 12.01
N GLN A 27 16.53 -8.18 11.56
CA GLN A 27 16.22 -8.20 10.14
C GLN A 27 17.06 -7.08 9.54
N THR A 28 18.03 -7.44 8.72
CA THR A 28 18.80 -6.45 7.96
C THR A 28 17.77 -5.61 7.23
N ALA A 29 17.68 -4.32 7.60
CA ALA A 29 16.72 -3.41 7.01
C ALA A 29 16.87 -3.51 5.49
N TRP A 30 15.79 -3.84 4.78
CA TRP A 30 15.81 -3.93 3.33
C TRP A 30 16.36 -2.64 2.74
N LYS A 31 17.31 -2.74 1.81
CA LYS A 31 17.87 -1.61 1.07
C LYS A 31 17.66 -1.84 -0.42
N PRO A 32 17.10 -0.87 -1.13
CA PRO A 32 16.98 -0.99 -2.58
C PRO A 32 18.36 -0.94 -3.24
N GLU A 33 18.60 -1.87 -4.17
CA GLU A 33 19.88 -1.99 -4.90
C GLU A 33 19.80 -1.49 -6.34
N ARG A 34 18.57 -1.26 -6.84
CA ARG A 34 18.28 -0.77 -8.19
C ARG A 34 17.08 0.17 -8.19
N ASN A 35 16.82 0.81 -9.32
CA ASN A 35 15.68 1.72 -9.50
C ASN A 35 14.37 1.14 -8.96
N ILE A 36 13.60 1.98 -8.27
CA ILE A 36 12.24 1.66 -7.82
C ILE A 36 11.24 2.23 -8.84
N GLU A 37 10.36 1.37 -9.36
CA GLU A 37 9.25 1.77 -10.20
C GLU A 37 8.01 2.08 -9.36
N ILE A 38 7.50 3.30 -9.48
CA ILE A 38 6.24 3.73 -8.88
C ILE A 38 5.18 3.68 -9.97
N ILE A 39 4.36 2.65 -9.94
CA ILE A 39 3.36 2.35 -10.94
C ILE A 39 2.07 3.11 -10.61
N VAL A 40 1.46 3.72 -11.61
CA VAL A 40 0.21 4.48 -11.50
C VAL A 40 -0.78 3.99 -12.54
N GLY A 41 -1.97 3.58 -12.10
CA GLY A 41 -3.03 3.04 -12.97
C GLY A 41 -3.85 4.07 -13.73
N SER A 42 -3.42 5.33 -13.74
CA SER A 42 -4.11 6.44 -14.39
C SER A 42 -3.16 7.23 -15.30
N SER A 43 -3.73 8.09 -16.14
CA SER A 43 -2.97 8.97 -17.01
C SER A 43 -2.15 9.99 -16.23
N ALA A 44 -1.07 10.47 -16.81
CA ALA A 44 -0.25 11.55 -16.26
C ALA A 44 -1.11 12.81 -15.98
N GLY A 45 -0.80 13.51 -14.89
CA GLY A 45 -1.50 14.71 -14.44
C GLY A 45 -2.76 14.46 -13.60
N THR A 46 -3.20 13.22 -13.42
CA THR A 46 -4.31 12.87 -12.51
C THR A 46 -3.92 12.98 -11.03
N GLY A 47 -4.89 12.88 -10.13
CA GLY A 47 -4.64 12.94 -8.68
C GLY A 47 -3.62 11.91 -8.21
N THR A 48 -3.80 10.64 -8.59
CA THR A 48 -2.87 9.54 -8.25
C THR A 48 -1.48 9.73 -8.84
N ASP A 49 -1.38 10.24 -10.07
CA ASP A 49 -0.08 10.55 -10.69
C ASP A 49 0.63 11.69 -9.96
N ARG A 50 -0.09 12.75 -9.62
CA ARG A 50 0.49 13.86 -8.83
C ARG A 50 0.97 13.40 -7.46
N THR A 51 0.21 12.54 -6.80
CA THR A 51 0.61 11.95 -5.51
C THR A 51 1.89 11.13 -5.65
N ALA A 52 1.99 10.27 -6.66
CA ALA A 52 3.18 9.47 -6.94
C ALA A 52 4.42 10.35 -7.21
N ARG A 53 4.26 11.40 -8.02
CA ARG A 53 5.36 12.35 -8.32
C ARG A 53 5.76 13.20 -7.11
N LEU A 54 4.80 13.57 -6.26
CA LEU A 54 5.11 14.26 -5.01
C LEU A 54 5.92 13.36 -4.07
N MET A 55 5.52 12.10 -3.92
CA MET A 55 6.28 11.11 -3.14
C MET A 55 7.70 10.93 -3.71
N GLN A 56 7.83 10.76 -5.02
CA GLN A 56 9.13 10.68 -5.71
C GLN A 56 9.99 11.91 -5.40
N LYS A 57 9.42 13.11 -5.53
CA LYS A 57 10.12 14.38 -5.27
C LYS A 57 10.63 14.45 -3.82
N ILE A 58 9.77 14.14 -2.84
CA ILE A 58 10.14 14.12 -1.42
C ILE A 58 11.30 13.16 -1.17
N TRP A 59 11.26 11.95 -1.73
CA TRP A 59 12.35 10.98 -1.56
C TRP A 59 13.67 11.44 -2.16
N GLN A 60 13.61 12.13 -3.32
CA GLN A 60 14.80 12.70 -3.97
C GLN A 60 15.38 13.87 -3.17
N GLU A 61 14.55 14.82 -2.74
CA GLU A 61 14.98 16.00 -1.98
C GLU A 61 15.57 15.63 -0.62
N GLN A 62 14.95 14.66 0.06
CA GLN A 62 15.41 14.19 1.35
C GLN A 62 16.52 13.13 1.27
N LYS A 63 16.92 12.72 0.06
CA LYS A 63 17.88 11.61 -0.14
C LYS A 63 17.50 10.35 0.64
N ALA A 64 16.19 10.09 0.72
CA ALA A 64 15.63 9.01 1.53
C ALA A 64 16.02 7.62 1.02
N LEU A 65 16.35 7.51 -0.27
CA LEU A 65 16.73 6.25 -0.91
C LEU A 65 18.09 6.38 -1.59
N PRO A 66 18.92 5.33 -1.56
CA PRO A 66 20.23 5.31 -2.23
C PRO A 66 20.15 5.08 -3.74
N VAL A 67 18.94 4.89 -4.27
CA VAL A 67 18.67 4.57 -5.69
C VAL A 67 17.70 5.57 -6.29
N THR A 68 17.61 5.58 -7.61
CA THR A 68 16.63 6.37 -8.35
C THR A 68 15.23 5.81 -8.23
N THR A 69 14.21 6.64 -8.45
CA THR A 69 12.81 6.25 -8.53
C THR A 69 12.21 6.75 -9.83
N THR A 70 11.32 5.99 -10.43
CA THR A 70 10.67 6.34 -11.70
C THR A 70 9.16 6.14 -11.58
N VAL A 71 8.37 7.18 -11.91
CA VAL A 71 6.91 7.07 -12.00
C VAL A 71 6.51 6.58 -13.38
N ILE A 72 5.76 5.48 -13.46
CA ILE A 72 5.31 4.85 -14.70
C ILE A 72 3.78 4.83 -14.72
N ASN A 73 3.19 5.50 -15.71
CA ASN A 73 1.75 5.48 -15.94
C ASN A 73 1.36 4.29 -16.82
N LYS A 74 0.42 3.48 -16.34
CA LYS A 74 -0.19 2.36 -17.06
C LYS A 74 -1.72 2.48 -16.99
N PRO A 75 -2.30 3.45 -17.73
CA PRO A 75 -3.74 3.68 -17.70
C PRO A 75 -4.51 2.56 -18.40
N GLY A 76 -5.76 2.37 -18.00
CA GLY A 76 -6.68 1.44 -18.64
C GLY A 76 -7.51 0.64 -17.63
N ALA A 77 -8.75 0.34 -18.02
CA ALA A 77 -9.71 -0.46 -17.24
C ALA A 77 -9.82 -0.05 -15.75
N GLY A 78 -9.83 1.28 -15.48
CA GLY A 78 -9.91 1.79 -14.10
C GLY A 78 -8.69 1.46 -13.23
N GLY A 79 -7.53 1.20 -13.83
CA GLY A 79 -6.29 0.83 -13.14
C GLY A 79 -5.90 -0.65 -13.26
N ALA A 80 -6.78 -1.51 -13.77
CA ALA A 80 -6.52 -2.95 -13.85
C ALA A 80 -5.28 -3.30 -14.70
N VAL A 81 -4.94 -2.49 -15.70
CA VAL A 81 -3.71 -2.66 -16.50
C VAL A 81 -2.45 -2.53 -15.63
N ALA A 82 -2.44 -1.54 -14.72
CA ALA A 82 -1.31 -1.34 -13.80
C ALA A 82 -1.21 -2.50 -12.79
N TRP A 83 -2.33 -2.99 -12.31
CA TRP A 83 -2.38 -4.11 -11.36
C TRP A 83 -1.90 -5.42 -12.00
N ALA A 84 -2.33 -5.70 -13.23
CA ALA A 84 -1.85 -6.85 -14.00
C ALA A 84 -0.34 -6.75 -14.30
N TYR A 85 0.20 -5.54 -14.45
CA TYR A 85 1.64 -5.34 -14.60
C TYR A 85 2.41 -5.61 -13.31
N LEU A 86 1.84 -5.25 -12.14
CA LEU A 86 2.48 -5.47 -10.85
C LEU A 86 2.36 -6.92 -10.36
N ALA A 87 1.23 -7.59 -10.57
CA ALA A 87 0.93 -8.90 -10.00
C ALA A 87 2.05 -9.96 -10.18
N PRO A 88 2.67 -10.11 -11.37
CA PRO A 88 3.76 -11.08 -11.55
C PRO A 88 5.09 -10.68 -10.86
N LYS A 89 5.15 -9.53 -10.21
CA LYS A 89 6.33 -9.01 -9.50
C LYS A 89 6.21 -9.17 -7.97
N ALA A 90 5.37 -10.11 -7.53
CA ALA A 90 5.17 -10.39 -6.12
C ALA A 90 6.51 -10.69 -5.41
N GLY A 91 6.70 -10.11 -4.23
CA GLY A 91 7.92 -10.24 -3.44
C GLY A 91 9.08 -9.31 -3.87
N ASP A 92 8.96 -8.60 -4.98
CA ASP A 92 9.98 -7.63 -5.41
C ASP A 92 9.63 -6.21 -4.95
N ALA A 93 10.28 -5.77 -3.88
CA ALA A 93 10.04 -4.46 -3.27
C ALA A 93 10.53 -3.26 -4.11
N HIS A 94 11.08 -3.49 -5.31
CA HIS A 94 11.41 -2.41 -6.25
C HIS A 94 10.22 -1.98 -7.12
N PHE A 95 9.05 -2.59 -6.93
CA PHE A 95 7.81 -2.22 -7.62
C PHE A 95 6.76 -1.80 -6.61
N LEU A 96 6.32 -0.56 -6.71
CA LEU A 96 5.30 0.03 -5.87
C LEU A 96 4.11 0.47 -6.72
N LEU A 97 2.90 0.35 -6.19
CA LEU A 97 1.69 0.82 -6.83
C LEU A 97 1.08 1.96 -6.01
N VAL A 98 0.84 3.09 -6.66
CA VAL A 98 -0.06 4.12 -6.12
C VAL A 98 -1.44 3.92 -6.72
N SER A 99 -2.38 3.51 -5.90
CA SER A 99 -3.74 3.17 -6.29
C SER A 99 -4.77 3.99 -5.50
N SER A 100 -6.03 3.88 -5.87
CA SER A 100 -7.17 4.51 -5.23
C SER A 100 -8.25 3.47 -4.93
N TYR A 101 -9.44 3.93 -4.53
CA TYR A 101 -10.61 3.09 -4.26
C TYR A 101 -10.98 2.12 -5.41
N ASN A 102 -10.54 2.38 -6.63
CA ASN A 102 -10.79 1.52 -7.78
C ASN A 102 -10.26 0.09 -7.58
N LEU A 103 -9.21 -0.10 -6.76
CA LEU A 103 -8.68 -1.42 -6.44
C LEU A 103 -9.73 -2.30 -5.72
N VAL A 104 -10.67 -1.68 -5.00
CA VAL A 104 -11.78 -2.38 -4.36
C VAL A 104 -12.99 -2.46 -5.30
N THR A 105 -13.39 -1.33 -5.90
CA THR A 105 -14.65 -1.24 -6.65
C THR A 105 -14.63 -1.99 -7.99
N ASN A 106 -13.47 -2.09 -8.67
CA ASN A 106 -13.37 -2.81 -9.93
C ASN A 106 -13.59 -4.31 -9.78
N HIS A 107 -13.19 -4.88 -8.65
CA HIS A 107 -13.49 -6.29 -8.35
C HIS A 107 -15.01 -6.50 -8.15
N ILE A 108 -15.64 -5.64 -7.37
CA ILE A 108 -17.10 -5.69 -7.12
C ILE A 108 -17.90 -5.55 -8.42
N THR A 109 -17.47 -4.70 -9.34
CA THR A 109 -18.13 -4.44 -10.63
C THR A 109 -17.72 -5.40 -11.75
N GLY A 110 -16.89 -6.40 -11.47
CA GLY A 110 -16.42 -7.39 -12.46
C GLY A 110 -15.44 -6.85 -13.49
N ARG A 111 -14.89 -5.66 -13.30
CA ARG A 111 -13.90 -5.05 -14.21
C ARG A 111 -12.49 -5.58 -14.04
N SER A 112 -12.21 -6.25 -12.91
CA SER A 112 -10.93 -6.87 -12.62
C SER A 112 -11.13 -8.10 -11.75
N ASN A 113 -10.37 -9.15 -12.03
CA ASN A 113 -10.25 -10.32 -11.16
C ASN A 113 -9.31 -10.07 -9.98
N LEU A 114 -8.44 -9.06 -10.09
CA LEU A 114 -7.53 -8.66 -9.01
C LEU A 114 -8.25 -7.74 -8.03
N THR A 115 -7.95 -7.92 -6.74
CA THR A 115 -8.49 -7.15 -5.64
C THR A 115 -7.37 -6.69 -4.71
N TYR A 116 -7.68 -5.90 -3.71
CA TYR A 116 -6.69 -5.41 -2.75
C TYR A 116 -5.98 -6.52 -1.97
N THR A 117 -6.58 -7.70 -1.83
CA THR A 117 -5.98 -8.85 -1.14
C THR A 117 -4.86 -9.53 -1.93
N ASP A 118 -4.73 -9.24 -3.23
CA ASP A 118 -3.64 -9.74 -4.07
C ASP A 118 -2.36 -8.91 -3.92
N PHE A 119 -2.41 -7.84 -3.14
CA PHE A 119 -1.31 -6.90 -2.92
C PHE A 119 -1.06 -6.71 -1.42
N THR A 120 0.14 -6.25 -1.07
CA THR A 120 0.47 -5.87 0.30
C THR A 120 0.32 -4.36 0.47
N PRO A 121 -0.71 -3.87 1.21
CA PRO A 121 -0.83 -2.45 1.51
C PRO A 121 0.32 -2.00 2.41
N ILE A 122 0.97 -0.89 2.04
CA ILE A 122 2.13 -0.35 2.78
C ILE A 122 1.72 0.89 3.58
N SER A 123 1.00 1.82 2.94
CA SER A 123 0.64 3.10 3.56
C SER A 123 -0.57 3.73 2.89
N LEU A 124 -1.33 4.48 3.67
CA LEU A 124 -2.33 5.43 3.18
C LEU A 124 -1.64 6.80 2.99
N LEU A 125 -1.55 7.25 1.74
CA LEU A 125 -0.84 8.48 1.38
C LEU A 125 -1.71 9.73 1.56
N ILE A 126 -2.99 9.65 1.16
CA ILE A 126 -3.96 10.76 1.20
C ILE A 126 -5.35 10.24 1.53
N SER A 127 -6.20 11.12 2.05
CA SER A 127 -7.65 10.91 2.13
C SER A 127 -8.34 11.79 1.11
N GLU A 128 -9.29 11.23 0.37
CA GLU A 128 -10.05 11.94 -0.65
C GLU A 128 -11.52 12.04 -0.27
N TYR A 129 -12.14 13.18 -0.58
CA TYR A 129 -13.57 13.38 -0.47
C TYR A 129 -14.21 13.38 -1.85
N ILE A 130 -15.29 12.62 -2.01
CA ILE A 130 -16.07 12.61 -3.25
C ILE A 130 -17.19 13.64 -3.11
N GLY A 131 -17.18 14.64 -3.99
CA GLY A 131 -18.23 15.64 -4.10
C GLY A 131 -19.18 15.33 -5.25
N PHE A 132 -20.45 15.58 -5.04
CA PHE A 132 -21.45 15.55 -6.10
C PHE A 132 -21.85 17.00 -6.44
N ALA A 133 -21.87 17.31 -7.71
CA ALA A 133 -22.30 18.61 -8.20
C ALA A 133 -23.31 18.44 -9.33
N VAL A 134 -24.31 19.29 -9.33
CA VAL A 134 -25.31 19.42 -10.39
C VAL A 134 -25.30 20.87 -10.90
N LYS A 135 -25.89 21.11 -12.08
CA LYS A 135 -26.08 22.47 -12.59
C LYS A 135 -27.00 23.26 -11.64
N THR A 136 -26.80 24.58 -11.59
CA THR A 136 -27.57 25.47 -10.69
C THR A 136 -29.07 25.40 -10.94
N ASP A 137 -29.49 25.18 -12.17
CA ASP A 137 -30.88 25.02 -12.63
C ASP A 137 -31.40 23.57 -12.52
N SER A 138 -30.61 22.63 -12.04
CA SER A 138 -31.02 21.23 -11.86
C SER A 138 -32.21 21.12 -10.90
N PRO A 139 -33.19 20.24 -11.21
CA PRO A 139 -34.29 19.93 -10.30
C PRO A 139 -33.83 19.18 -9.04
N TYR A 140 -32.67 18.52 -9.09
CA TYR A 140 -32.12 17.78 -7.96
C TYR A 140 -31.34 18.72 -7.04
N LYS A 141 -31.82 18.91 -5.80
CA LYS A 141 -31.20 19.79 -4.82
C LYS A 141 -30.55 19.04 -3.67
N THR A 142 -30.86 17.74 -3.54
CA THR A 142 -30.30 16.87 -2.49
C THR A 142 -29.85 15.53 -3.07
N MET A 143 -29.03 14.80 -2.33
CA MET A 143 -28.68 13.42 -2.69
C MET A 143 -29.88 12.50 -2.71
N ALA A 144 -30.90 12.77 -1.89
CA ALA A 144 -32.13 12.00 -1.88
C ALA A 144 -32.95 12.16 -3.19
N ASP A 145 -32.98 13.39 -3.74
CA ASP A 145 -33.63 13.63 -5.03
C ASP A 145 -32.93 12.88 -6.15
N LEU A 146 -31.59 12.95 -6.20
CA LEU A 146 -30.77 12.25 -7.18
C LEU A 146 -30.93 10.73 -7.05
N ALA A 147 -30.90 10.20 -5.84
CA ALA A 147 -31.04 8.77 -5.58
C ALA A 147 -32.45 8.24 -5.94
N ARG A 148 -33.47 9.07 -5.80
CA ARG A 148 -34.85 8.73 -6.22
C ARG A 148 -34.93 8.66 -7.74
N ALA A 149 -34.43 9.66 -8.45
CA ALA A 149 -34.41 9.69 -9.90
C ALA A 149 -33.67 8.50 -10.52
N LEU A 150 -32.52 8.11 -9.93
CA LEU A 150 -31.73 6.95 -10.38
C LEU A 150 -32.41 5.59 -10.14
N LYS A 151 -33.46 5.53 -9.30
CA LYS A 151 -34.24 4.28 -9.09
C LYS A 151 -35.44 4.15 -10.02
N GLU A 152 -35.89 5.29 -10.57
CA GLU A 152 -37.04 5.37 -11.45
C GLU A 152 -36.66 5.24 -12.94
N ASP A 153 -35.36 5.28 -13.25
CA ASP A 153 -34.75 5.14 -14.58
C ASP A 153 -34.28 3.67 -14.81
#